data_a81b3f32e00fe3b05b13385d9921f8b6
#
_entry.id   a81b3f32e00fe3b05b13385d9921f8b6
#
_cell.length_a   1.000
_cell.length_b   1.000
_cell.length_c   1.000
_cell.angle_alpha   90.00
_cell.angle_beta   90.00
_cell.angle_gamma   90.00
#
_symmetry.space_group_name_H-M   'P 1'
#
loop_
_entity.id
_entity.type
_entity.pdbx_description
1 polymer ?
#
loop_
_entity_poly.entity_id
_entity_poly.type
_entity_poly.pdbx_seq_one_letter_code
_entity_poly.pdbx_strand_id
1 'polypeptide(L)'
;MKKFFLVLFYSIFFLNYSNIMASEEAKYEIVKSTDIYEIRKYSDRLAVQVIGTTGDNSFRKLYNYISGNNEKKQEIKMTIPVTQTEKFGNMTMQFYLPSEFNKENVPDPTNTDIEVINVEGGYYAVIRYSGRASEKNFIKHKSILEDQLTKDNIQIQSPPIKATYNSPFTLPILRRNEAMFRVKYKY
;
A
#
# COMPACT_ATOMS: atom_id res chain seq x y z
N MET A 1 -7.97 39.94 60.26
CA MET A 1 -7.97 39.98 58.77
C MET A 1 -7.01 38.90 58.30
N LYS A 2 -7.55 37.76 57.88
CA LYS A 2 -6.75 36.60 57.34
C LYS A 2 -6.66 36.70 55.81
N LYS A 3 -5.45 36.90 55.30
CA LYS A 3 -5.19 36.92 53.86
C LYS A 3 -5.14 35.48 53.37
N PHE A 4 -6.09 35.10 52.48
CA PHE A 4 -6.09 33.86 51.75
C PHE A 4 -5.12 34.00 50.58
N PHE A 5 -4.05 33.20 50.58
CA PHE A 5 -3.17 33.02 49.40
C PHE A 5 -3.76 31.93 48.49
N LEU A 6 -4.23 32.35 47.33
CA LEU A 6 -4.69 31.45 46.29
C LEU A 6 -3.46 30.99 45.48
N VAL A 7 -3.04 29.75 45.68
CA VAL A 7 -1.97 29.13 44.88
C VAL A 7 -2.61 28.53 43.63
N LEU A 8 -2.38 29.19 42.51
CA LEU A 8 -2.78 28.67 41.19
C LEU A 8 -1.81 27.59 40.77
N PHE A 9 -2.24 26.32 40.82
CA PHE A 9 -1.49 25.19 40.25
C PHE A 9 -1.67 25.21 38.72
N TYR A 10 -0.68 25.72 38.01
CA TYR A 10 -0.57 25.56 36.55
C TYR A 10 -0.06 24.16 36.28
N SER A 11 -0.96 23.18 36.03
CA SER A 11 -0.60 21.88 35.50
C SER A 11 -0.30 22.04 34.02
N ILE A 12 0.99 22.11 33.70
CA ILE A 12 1.49 22.03 32.33
C ILE A 12 1.26 20.61 31.86
N PHE A 13 0.17 20.41 31.11
CA PHE A 13 -0.08 19.19 30.41
C PHE A 13 0.91 19.13 29.22
N PHE A 14 2.04 18.47 29.43
CA PHE A 14 2.90 18.07 28.32
C PHE A 14 2.13 17.06 27.47
N LEU A 15 1.45 17.54 26.45
CA LEU A 15 0.98 16.71 25.34
C LEU A 15 2.23 16.16 24.65
N ASN A 16 2.62 14.94 25.05
CA ASN A 16 3.51 14.13 24.23
C ASN A 16 2.77 13.86 22.91
N TYR A 17 3.01 14.70 21.91
CA TYR A 17 2.71 14.37 20.53
C TYR A 17 3.59 13.19 20.15
N SER A 18 3.13 11.99 20.43
CA SER A 18 3.64 10.81 19.73
C SER A 18 3.39 11.09 18.26
N ASN A 19 4.43 11.40 17.52
CA ASN A 19 4.38 11.37 16.06
C ASN A 19 3.97 9.94 15.68
N ILE A 20 2.67 9.74 15.47
CA ILE A 20 2.18 8.56 14.76
C ILE A 20 2.78 8.74 13.36
N MET A 21 3.93 8.11 13.14
CA MET A 21 4.57 8.12 11.83
C MET A 21 3.62 7.40 10.89
N ALA A 22 2.87 8.19 10.12
CA ALA A 22 2.04 7.64 9.08
C ALA A 22 2.93 6.82 8.14
N SER A 23 2.52 5.60 7.82
CA SER A 23 3.25 4.79 6.85
C SER A 23 3.36 5.56 5.54
N GLU A 24 4.54 5.53 4.92
CA GLU A 24 4.77 6.19 3.65
C GLU A 24 3.86 5.60 2.58
N GLU A 25 3.21 6.46 1.82
CA GLU A 25 2.41 6.10 0.65
C GLU A 25 3.09 6.65 -0.62
N ALA A 26 3.11 5.86 -1.68
CA ALA A 26 3.66 6.29 -2.94
C ALA A 26 2.91 7.51 -3.50
N LYS A 27 3.66 8.54 -3.85
CA LYS A 27 3.11 9.74 -4.48
C LYS A 27 2.61 9.42 -5.89
N TYR A 28 1.51 10.03 -6.26
CA TYR A 28 0.93 9.93 -7.60
C TYR A 28 0.29 11.25 -8.01
N GLU A 29 0.14 11.43 -9.30
CA GLU A 29 -0.62 12.51 -9.91
C GLU A 29 -1.97 11.96 -10.39
N ILE A 30 -3.08 12.62 -10.06
CA ILE A 30 -4.39 12.28 -10.60
C ILE A 30 -4.54 12.98 -11.96
N VAL A 31 -4.57 12.19 -13.03
CA VAL A 31 -4.66 12.71 -14.41
C VAL A 31 -6.08 12.68 -14.98
N LYS A 32 -6.95 11.85 -14.38
CA LYS A 32 -8.40 11.81 -14.66
C LYS A 32 -9.11 11.41 -13.38
N SER A 33 -10.24 12.06 -13.10
CA SER A 33 -11.16 11.67 -12.03
C SER A 33 -12.58 11.57 -12.58
N THR A 34 -13.29 10.50 -12.19
CA THR A 34 -14.69 10.26 -12.46
C THR A 34 -15.41 10.01 -11.14
N ASP A 35 -16.72 9.83 -11.14
CA ASP A 35 -17.49 9.47 -9.95
C ASP A 35 -17.18 8.05 -9.45
N ILE A 36 -16.55 7.19 -10.29
CA ILE A 36 -16.35 5.77 -10.00
C ILE A 36 -14.87 5.44 -9.80
N TYR A 37 -13.97 6.00 -10.62
CA TYR A 37 -12.56 5.69 -10.61
C TYR A 37 -11.68 6.89 -10.94
N GLU A 38 -10.41 6.77 -10.61
CA GLU A 38 -9.35 7.72 -10.97
C GLU A 38 -8.34 7.05 -11.91
N ILE A 39 -7.71 7.83 -12.79
CA ILE A 39 -6.46 7.46 -13.43
C ILE A 39 -5.35 8.21 -12.74
N ARG A 40 -4.42 7.45 -12.18
CA ARG A 40 -3.26 7.95 -11.46
C ARG A 40 -1.98 7.63 -12.21
N LYS A 41 -1.06 8.59 -12.26
CA LYS A 41 0.28 8.40 -12.79
C LYS A 41 1.25 8.22 -11.63
N TYR A 42 1.96 7.10 -11.62
CA TYR A 42 3.01 6.77 -10.66
C TYR A 42 4.38 6.81 -11.31
N SER A 43 5.41 7.16 -10.55
CA SER A 43 6.82 6.96 -10.91
C SER A 43 7.25 5.52 -10.60
N ASP A 44 8.42 5.12 -11.10
CA ASP A 44 9.06 3.87 -10.74
C ASP A 44 9.27 3.77 -9.23
N ARG A 45 9.16 2.56 -8.68
CA ARG A 45 9.29 2.30 -7.25
C ARG A 45 9.97 0.97 -7.01
N LEU A 46 10.84 0.91 -5.99
CA LEU A 46 11.33 -0.36 -5.51
C LEU A 46 10.27 -1.08 -4.67
N ALA A 47 10.25 -2.38 -4.79
CA ALA A 47 9.46 -3.26 -3.96
C ALA A 47 10.21 -4.56 -3.68
N VAL A 48 9.82 -5.24 -2.63
CA VAL A 48 10.14 -6.65 -2.42
C VAL A 48 8.91 -7.49 -2.69
N GLN A 49 9.10 -8.62 -3.34
CA GLN A 49 8.00 -9.51 -3.69
C GLN A 49 8.28 -10.97 -3.33
N VAL A 50 7.20 -11.69 -3.13
CA VAL A 50 7.17 -13.16 -3.09
C VAL A 50 6.14 -13.62 -4.10
N ILE A 51 6.54 -14.61 -4.91
CA ILE A 51 5.65 -15.33 -5.82
C ILE A 51 5.37 -16.70 -5.18
N GLY A 52 4.11 -16.99 -4.92
CA GLY A 52 3.71 -18.23 -4.25
C GLY A 52 2.33 -18.69 -4.65
N THR A 53 1.82 -19.69 -3.95
CA THR A 53 0.45 -20.18 -4.11
C THR A 53 -0.49 -19.52 -3.10
N THR A 54 -1.79 -19.57 -3.37
CA THR A 54 -2.82 -19.08 -2.43
C THR A 54 -2.68 -19.81 -1.09
N GLY A 55 -2.60 -19.04 0.01
CA GLY A 55 -2.50 -19.57 1.37
C GLY A 55 -1.06 -19.75 1.90
N ASP A 56 -0.03 -19.39 1.12
CA ASP A 56 1.34 -19.38 1.60
C ASP A 56 1.61 -18.24 2.61
N ASN A 57 2.81 -18.27 3.22
CA ASN A 57 3.23 -17.30 4.21
C ASN A 57 3.88 -16.03 3.59
N SER A 58 3.49 -15.60 2.38
CA SER A 58 4.10 -14.50 1.66
C SER A 58 4.19 -13.22 2.49
N PHE A 59 3.10 -12.85 3.19
CA PHE A 59 3.13 -11.69 4.08
C PHE A 59 4.20 -11.82 5.16
N ARG A 60 4.29 -12.97 5.82
CA ARG A 60 5.26 -13.19 6.89
C ARG A 60 6.71 -13.16 6.39
N LYS A 61 6.98 -13.69 5.19
CA LYS A 61 8.31 -13.63 4.58
C LYS A 61 8.72 -12.18 4.34
N LEU A 62 7.86 -11.39 3.68
CA LEU A 62 8.11 -9.97 3.41
C LEU A 62 8.21 -9.14 4.70
N TYR A 63 7.36 -9.44 5.69
CA TYR A 63 7.41 -8.77 6.99
C TYR A 63 8.73 -9.05 7.73
N ASN A 64 9.21 -10.30 7.73
CA ASN A 64 10.51 -10.65 8.33
C ASN A 64 11.65 -9.89 7.64
N TYR A 65 11.62 -9.78 6.31
CA TYR A 65 12.63 -9.03 5.57
C TYR A 65 12.69 -7.57 6.01
N ILE A 66 11.55 -6.86 6.07
CA ILE A 66 11.53 -5.46 6.50
C ILE A 66 11.80 -5.29 7.99
N SER A 67 11.61 -6.33 8.81
CA SER A 67 11.94 -6.35 10.25
C SER A 67 13.42 -6.65 10.53
N GLY A 68 14.30 -6.58 9.53
CA GLY A 68 15.74 -6.75 9.69
C GLY A 68 16.27 -8.15 9.36
N ASN A 69 15.44 -9.10 8.89
CA ASN A 69 15.94 -10.39 8.41
C ASN A 69 16.42 -10.26 6.94
N ASN A 70 17.44 -9.42 6.75
CA ASN A 70 18.13 -9.14 5.50
C ASN A 70 19.63 -9.09 5.77
N GLU A 71 20.47 -9.06 4.73
CA GLU A 71 21.93 -9.14 4.87
C GLU A 71 22.53 -8.03 5.72
N LYS A 72 21.93 -6.83 5.70
CA LYS A 72 22.41 -5.68 6.50
C LYS A 72 21.84 -5.65 7.93
N LYS A 73 20.95 -6.58 8.30
CA LYS A 73 20.19 -6.57 9.56
C LYS A 73 19.48 -5.23 9.81
N GLN A 74 19.04 -4.58 8.73
CA GLN A 74 18.47 -3.25 8.74
C GLN A 74 16.93 -3.33 8.78
N GLU A 75 16.32 -2.65 9.75
CA GLU A 75 14.88 -2.45 9.75
C GLU A 75 14.48 -1.45 8.66
N ILE A 76 13.44 -1.79 7.92
CA ILE A 76 12.85 -0.98 6.85
C ILE A 76 11.42 -0.63 7.27
N LYS A 77 11.07 0.64 7.23
CA LYS A 77 9.72 1.09 7.61
C LYS A 77 8.67 0.50 6.68
N MET A 78 7.57 0.02 7.26
CA MET A 78 6.42 -0.46 6.47
C MET A 78 5.81 0.69 5.68
N THR A 79 5.61 0.49 4.39
CA THR A 79 4.87 1.42 3.51
C THR A 79 3.49 0.88 3.19
N ILE A 80 2.64 1.70 2.61
CA ILE A 80 1.31 1.35 2.11
C ILE A 80 1.16 1.75 0.64
N PRO A 81 0.37 1.01 -0.14
CA PRO A 81 -0.35 -0.22 0.21
C PRO A 81 0.51 -1.48 0.13
N VAL A 82 0.01 -2.57 0.72
CA VAL A 82 0.40 -3.93 0.34
C VAL A 82 -0.40 -4.30 -0.91
N THR A 83 0.29 -4.79 -1.95
CA THR A 83 -0.38 -5.21 -3.18
C THR A 83 -0.31 -6.70 -3.39
N GLN A 84 -1.37 -7.23 -4.01
CA GLN A 84 -1.49 -8.62 -4.41
C GLN A 84 -1.99 -8.68 -5.86
N THR A 85 -1.38 -9.57 -6.63
CA THR A 85 -1.76 -9.82 -8.03
C THR A 85 -1.76 -11.33 -8.26
N GLU A 86 -2.81 -11.84 -8.89
CA GLU A 86 -2.86 -13.23 -9.29
C GLU A 86 -2.67 -13.34 -10.81
N LYS A 87 -1.78 -14.22 -11.22
CA LYS A 87 -1.55 -14.54 -12.62
C LYS A 87 -1.25 -16.03 -12.78
N PHE A 88 -2.05 -16.72 -13.60
CA PHE A 88 -1.90 -18.16 -13.87
C PHE A 88 -1.81 -19.04 -12.62
N GLY A 89 -2.65 -18.76 -11.61
CA GLY A 89 -2.68 -19.50 -10.36
C GLY A 89 -1.56 -19.15 -9.35
N ASN A 90 -0.63 -18.28 -9.74
CA ASN A 90 0.40 -17.79 -8.85
C ASN A 90 -0.01 -16.43 -8.24
N MET A 91 0.05 -16.33 -6.93
CA MET A 91 -0.17 -15.09 -6.19
C MET A 91 1.16 -14.38 -5.99
N THR A 92 1.27 -13.14 -6.47
CA THR A 92 2.39 -12.25 -6.17
C THR A 92 1.97 -11.27 -5.11
N MET A 93 2.71 -11.22 -3.99
CA MET A 93 2.55 -10.20 -2.96
C MET A 93 3.74 -9.26 -2.97
N GLN A 94 3.49 -7.95 -2.85
CA GLN A 94 4.53 -6.93 -2.88
C GLN A 94 4.39 -5.96 -1.70
N PHE A 95 5.55 -5.62 -1.11
CA PHE A 95 5.72 -4.47 -0.22
C PHE A 95 6.59 -3.45 -0.94
N TYR A 96 6.07 -2.25 -1.15
CA TYR A 96 6.89 -1.16 -1.67
C TYR A 96 7.89 -0.73 -0.61
N LEU A 97 9.07 -0.33 -1.04
CA LEU A 97 10.10 0.18 -0.14
C LEU A 97 9.98 1.70 0.01
N PRO A 98 10.37 2.27 1.16
CA PRO A 98 10.48 3.72 1.33
C PRO A 98 11.28 4.38 0.21
N SER A 99 10.95 5.62 -0.12
CA SER A 99 11.59 6.38 -1.21
C SER A 99 13.08 6.65 -1.02
N GLU A 100 13.60 6.46 0.19
CA GLU A 100 15.03 6.55 0.50
C GLU A 100 15.86 5.39 -0.04
N PHE A 101 15.22 4.27 -0.44
CA PHE A 101 15.90 3.09 -0.99
C PHE A 101 15.98 3.16 -2.52
N ASN A 102 17.14 2.74 -3.03
CA ASN A 102 17.43 2.52 -4.43
C ASN A 102 18.13 1.15 -4.60
N LYS A 103 18.45 0.76 -5.83
CA LYS A 103 19.11 -0.52 -6.11
C LYS A 103 20.49 -0.69 -5.47
N GLU A 104 21.14 0.42 -5.12
CA GLU A 104 22.51 0.42 -4.59
C GLU A 104 22.53 0.27 -3.07
N ASN A 105 21.49 0.78 -2.38
CA ASN A 105 21.46 0.83 -0.92
C ASN A 105 20.47 -0.15 -0.27
N VAL A 106 19.53 -0.71 -1.02
CA VAL A 106 18.59 -1.71 -0.51
C VAL A 106 19.35 -2.95 0.00
N PRO A 107 19.03 -3.48 1.20
CA PRO A 107 19.67 -4.71 1.68
C PRO A 107 19.16 -5.92 0.88
N ASP A 108 20.06 -6.86 0.57
CA ASP A 108 19.68 -8.09 -0.10
C ASP A 108 18.90 -9.02 0.84
N PRO A 109 17.87 -9.73 0.31
CA PRO A 109 17.14 -10.72 1.08
C PRO A 109 18.03 -11.94 1.45
N THR A 110 17.94 -12.38 2.70
CA THR A 110 18.54 -13.67 3.12
C THR A 110 17.66 -14.87 2.76
N ASN A 111 16.39 -14.63 2.46
CA ASN A 111 15.43 -15.64 2.01
C ASN A 111 15.34 -15.62 0.49
N THR A 112 15.65 -16.74 -0.16
CA THR A 112 15.67 -16.91 -1.62
C THR A 112 14.30 -16.79 -2.29
N ASP A 113 13.21 -16.87 -1.54
CA ASP A 113 11.84 -16.67 -2.04
C ASP A 113 11.50 -15.19 -2.25
N ILE A 114 12.32 -14.27 -1.73
CA ILE A 114 12.10 -12.84 -1.80
C ILE A 114 12.97 -12.23 -2.90
N GLU A 115 12.35 -11.44 -3.74
CA GLU A 115 13.01 -10.71 -4.80
C GLU A 115 12.88 -9.20 -4.59
N VAL A 116 13.98 -8.46 -4.78
CA VAL A 116 13.95 -6.99 -4.89
C VAL A 116 13.69 -6.64 -6.35
N ILE A 117 12.63 -5.90 -6.61
CA ILE A 117 12.21 -5.55 -7.98
C ILE A 117 12.02 -4.05 -8.16
N ASN A 118 12.15 -3.58 -9.40
CA ASN A 118 11.67 -2.27 -9.81
C ASN A 118 10.26 -2.41 -10.40
N VAL A 119 9.27 -1.82 -9.73
CA VAL A 119 7.92 -1.70 -10.27
C VAL A 119 7.87 -0.47 -11.15
N GLU A 120 7.75 -0.70 -12.45
CA GLU A 120 7.67 0.39 -13.43
C GLU A 120 6.48 1.31 -13.16
N GLY A 121 6.72 2.59 -13.22
CA GLY A 121 5.69 3.62 -13.18
C GLY A 121 4.73 3.52 -14.36
N GLY A 122 3.82 4.47 -14.46
CA GLY A 122 2.85 4.54 -15.53
C GLY A 122 1.46 4.90 -15.04
N TYR A 123 0.46 4.64 -15.88
CA TYR A 123 -0.92 4.97 -15.58
C TYR A 123 -1.67 3.79 -14.99
N TYR A 124 -2.39 4.03 -13.91
CA TYR A 124 -3.19 3.05 -13.21
C TYR A 124 -4.62 3.58 -13.04
N ALA A 125 -5.59 2.81 -13.50
CA ALA A 125 -6.99 3.04 -13.15
C ALA A 125 -7.26 2.44 -11.77
N VAL A 126 -7.92 3.20 -10.90
CA VAL A 126 -8.07 2.88 -9.48
C VAL A 126 -9.49 3.13 -9.02
N ILE A 127 -10.15 2.12 -8.47
CA ILE A 127 -11.40 2.27 -7.72
C ILE A 127 -11.13 2.05 -6.24
N ARG A 128 -11.53 3.03 -5.41
CA ARG A 128 -11.41 2.97 -3.95
C ARG A 128 -12.71 2.48 -3.33
N TYR A 129 -12.60 1.60 -2.33
CA TYR A 129 -13.76 1.06 -1.61
C TYR A 129 -13.43 0.76 -0.14
N SER A 130 -14.48 0.67 0.68
CA SER A 130 -14.40 0.30 2.09
C SER A 130 -14.83 -1.15 2.32
N GLY A 131 -14.85 -1.57 3.58
CA GLY A 131 -15.28 -2.89 3.97
C GLY A 131 -14.11 -3.86 4.21
N ARG A 132 -14.43 -5.14 4.38
CA ARG A 132 -13.40 -6.18 4.58
C ARG A 132 -12.54 -6.33 3.32
N ALA A 133 -11.23 -6.51 3.50
CA ALA A 133 -10.28 -6.81 2.42
C ALA A 133 -10.42 -8.28 1.95
N SER A 134 -11.66 -8.74 1.75
CA SER A 134 -11.97 -10.09 1.29
C SER A 134 -11.92 -10.19 -0.22
N GLU A 135 -11.73 -11.41 -0.73
CA GLU A 135 -11.72 -11.68 -2.17
C GLU A 135 -13.05 -11.30 -2.82
N LYS A 136 -14.17 -11.65 -2.19
CA LYS A 136 -15.52 -11.28 -2.66
C LYS A 136 -15.68 -9.76 -2.85
N ASN A 137 -15.17 -8.95 -1.90
CA ASN A 137 -15.27 -7.49 -1.98
C ASN A 137 -14.35 -6.94 -3.07
N PHE A 138 -13.16 -7.50 -3.23
CA PHE A 138 -12.23 -7.16 -4.29
C PHE A 138 -12.81 -7.46 -5.69
N ILE A 139 -13.29 -8.69 -5.91
CA ILE A 139 -13.88 -9.11 -7.20
C ILE A 139 -15.03 -8.17 -7.60
N LYS A 140 -15.92 -7.84 -6.66
CA LYS A 140 -17.01 -6.89 -6.92
C LYS A 140 -16.52 -5.57 -7.50
N HIS A 141 -15.53 -4.93 -6.85
CA HIS A 141 -15.05 -3.60 -7.26
C HIS A 141 -14.13 -3.67 -8.48
N LYS A 142 -13.35 -4.74 -8.61
CA LYS A 142 -12.59 -5.05 -9.81
C LYS A 142 -13.52 -5.11 -11.05
N SER A 143 -14.63 -5.84 -10.97
CA SER A 143 -15.57 -5.95 -12.09
C SER A 143 -16.23 -4.62 -12.44
N ILE A 144 -16.60 -3.82 -11.44
CA ILE A 144 -17.12 -2.45 -11.69
C ILE A 144 -16.07 -1.61 -12.45
N LEU A 145 -14.80 -1.71 -12.06
CA LEU A 145 -13.73 -0.97 -12.72
C LEU A 145 -13.51 -1.45 -14.15
N GLU A 146 -13.47 -2.78 -14.39
CA GLU A 146 -13.33 -3.37 -15.73
C GLU A 146 -14.44 -2.91 -16.67
N ASP A 147 -15.70 -2.94 -16.19
CA ASP A 147 -16.86 -2.50 -16.97
C ASP A 147 -16.78 -1.01 -17.36
N GLN A 148 -16.32 -0.16 -16.42
CA GLN A 148 -16.17 1.27 -16.70
C GLN A 148 -15.01 1.55 -17.67
N LEU A 149 -13.88 0.88 -17.51
CA LEU A 149 -12.74 1.02 -18.43
C LEU A 149 -13.13 0.59 -19.86
N THR A 150 -13.92 -0.47 -19.98
CA THR A 150 -14.45 -0.93 -21.27
C THR A 150 -15.36 0.12 -21.90
N LYS A 151 -16.29 0.72 -21.14
CA LYS A 151 -17.17 1.81 -21.63
C LYS A 151 -16.38 3.04 -22.05
N ASP A 152 -15.32 3.36 -21.31
CA ASP A 152 -14.46 4.52 -21.58
C ASP A 152 -13.40 4.23 -22.67
N ASN A 153 -13.38 3.03 -23.27
CA ASN A 153 -12.39 2.57 -24.26
C ASN A 153 -10.94 2.67 -23.75
N ILE A 154 -10.71 2.41 -22.47
CA ILE A 154 -9.39 2.41 -21.85
C ILE A 154 -8.85 0.98 -21.84
N GLN A 155 -7.70 0.77 -22.49
CA GLN A 155 -7.06 -0.54 -22.60
C GLN A 155 -6.36 -0.93 -21.31
N ILE A 156 -6.77 -2.07 -20.72
CA ILE A 156 -6.10 -2.71 -19.58
C ILE A 156 -4.82 -3.40 -20.05
N GLN A 157 -3.72 -3.25 -19.28
CA GLN A 157 -2.40 -3.78 -19.58
C GLN A 157 -1.84 -4.75 -18.54
N SER A 158 -2.53 -4.93 -17.41
CA SER A 158 -2.07 -5.84 -16.34
C SER A 158 -3.21 -6.72 -15.82
N PRO A 159 -2.88 -7.82 -15.14
CA PRO A 159 -3.84 -8.45 -14.23
C PRO A 159 -4.36 -7.47 -13.19
N PRO A 160 -5.50 -7.75 -12.53
CA PRO A 160 -6.02 -6.91 -11.46
C PRO A 160 -5.09 -6.90 -10.26
N ILE A 161 -4.94 -5.73 -9.65
CA ILE A 161 -4.11 -5.48 -8.48
C ILE A 161 -5.02 -5.16 -7.30
N LYS A 162 -4.94 -5.96 -6.24
CA LYS A 162 -5.61 -5.73 -4.97
C LYS A 162 -4.67 -4.95 -4.05
N ALA A 163 -5.04 -3.75 -3.66
CA ALA A 163 -4.24 -2.89 -2.79
C ALA A 163 -4.93 -2.70 -1.44
N THR A 164 -4.21 -3.00 -0.35
CA THR A 164 -4.70 -2.95 1.03
C THR A 164 -3.89 -1.94 1.82
N TYR A 165 -4.56 -0.96 2.42
CA TYR A 165 -3.92 0.19 3.08
C TYR A 165 -3.93 0.10 4.61
N ASN A 166 -4.79 -0.71 5.19
CA ASN A 166 -5.02 -0.72 6.63
C ASN A 166 -4.69 -2.06 7.28
N SER A 167 -4.32 -1.98 8.56
CA SER A 167 -4.18 -3.14 9.42
C SER A 167 -5.45 -3.99 9.45
N PRO A 168 -5.33 -5.33 9.61
CA PRO A 168 -6.48 -6.22 9.77
C PRO A 168 -7.36 -5.90 11.00
N PHE A 169 -6.83 -5.15 11.96
CA PHE A 169 -7.57 -4.69 13.16
C PHE A 169 -8.42 -3.42 12.92
N THR A 170 -8.24 -2.74 11.80
CA THR A 170 -9.05 -1.56 11.45
C THR A 170 -10.51 -1.98 11.20
N LEU A 171 -11.47 -1.23 11.74
CA LEU A 171 -12.88 -1.48 11.50
C LEU A 171 -13.19 -1.49 10.00
N PRO A 172 -13.97 -2.44 9.49
CA PRO A 172 -14.18 -2.58 8.04
C PRO A 172 -14.68 -1.31 7.35
N ILE A 173 -15.57 -0.56 7.96
CA ILE A 173 -16.12 0.68 7.41
C ILE A 173 -15.06 1.78 7.23
N LEU A 174 -13.99 1.76 8.02
CA LEU A 174 -12.90 2.73 7.98
C LEU A 174 -11.74 2.31 7.09
N ARG A 175 -11.79 1.08 6.55
CA ARG A 175 -10.72 0.58 5.69
C ARG A 175 -10.75 1.23 4.33
N ARG A 176 -9.55 1.55 3.84
CA ARG A 176 -9.29 1.87 2.44
C ARG A 176 -8.75 0.62 1.75
N ASN A 177 -9.47 0.15 0.77
CA ASN A 177 -9.02 -0.87 -0.17
C ASN A 177 -9.12 -0.27 -1.58
N GLU A 178 -8.30 -0.77 -2.50
CA GLU A 178 -8.38 -0.36 -3.90
C GLU A 178 -8.25 -1.58 -4.80
N ALA A 179 -9.00 -1.56 -5.92
CA ALA A 179 -8.77 -2.42 -7.06
C ALA A 179 -8.17 -1.57 -8.17
N MET A 180 -7.08 -2.06 -8.78
CA MET A 180 -6.31 -1.29 -9.72
C MET A 180 -5.98 -2.12 -10.97
N PHE A 181 -5.84 -1.43 -12.11
CA PHE A 181 -5.24 -1.98 -13.33
C PHE A 181 -4.21 -1.00 -13.89
N ARG A 182 -3.08 -1.51 -14.35
CA ARG A 182 -2.23 -0.72 -15.25
C ARG A 182 -2.96 -0.56 -16.58
N VAL A 183 -2.99 0.65 -17.12
CA VAL A 183 -3.75 0.98 -18.32
C VAL A 183 -2.91 1.73 -19.34
N LYS A 184 -3.29 1.61 -20.61
CA LYS A 184 -2.77 2.49 -21.65
C LYS A 184 -3.58 3.76 -21.65
N TYR A 185 -2.96 4.85 -21.23
CA TYR A 185 -3.60 6.16 -21.20
C TYR A 185 -2.74 7.17 -21.94
N LYS A 186 -3.37 7.95 -22.80
CA LYS A 186 -2.73 9.08 -23.49
C LYS A 186 -3.45 10.35 -23.06
N TYR A 187 -2.69 11.35 -22.67
CA TYR A 187 -3.19 12.72 -22.53
C TYR A 187 -3.65 13.23 -23.88
#